data_aecb65aaa0e50f63649b4cf7407c4d39
#
_entry.id   aecb65aaa0e50f63649b4cf7407c4d39
#
_cell.length_a   1.000
_cell.length_b   1.000
_cell.length_c   1.000
_cell.angle_alpha   90.00
_cell.angle_beta   90.00
_cell.angle_gamma   90.00
#
_symmetry.space_group_name_H-M   'P 1'
#
loop_
_entity.id
_entity.type
_entity.pdbx_description
1 polymer ?
#
loop_
_entity_poly.entity_id
_entity_poly.type
_entity_poly.pdbx_seq_one_letter_code
_entity_poly.pdbx_strand_id
1 'polypeptide(L)'
;KAFLLNRSDAMVPKNKIIRYEGFRSICPVTSQPDWANIYIHSSSNVLDAKKIIKLLKSFKERGDFHEACIDSIFFSLRHDFHINDLTVCGRFLRRVGIDINPIRSSKKKIFFNNFRDFNQ
;
A
#
# COMPACT_ATOMS: atom_id res chain seq x y z
N LYS A 1 15.82 -2.93 3.57
CA LYS A 1 15.18 -1.82 4.24
C LYS A 1 14.26 -1.08 3.28
N ALA A 2 13.07 -0.72 3.74
CA ALA A 2 12.09 -0.09 2.87
C ALA A 2 12.45 1.37 2.59
N PHE A 3 12.18 1.80 1.35
CA PHE A 3 12.35 3.19 0.92
C PHE A 3 11.10 3.97 1.34
N LEU A 4 11.28 5.05 2.10
CA LEU A 4 10.16 5.84 2.60
C LEU A 4 9.63 6.79 1.52
N LEU A 5 8.33 6.73 1.26
CA LEU A 5 7.69 7.39 0.13
C LEU A 5 6.83 8.60 0.50
N ASN A 6 6.98 9.19 1.66
CA ASN A 6 6.08 10.28 2.08
C ASN A 6 6.39 11.63 1.44
N ARG A 7 7.45 11.73 0.67
CA ARG A 7 7.83 12.96 -0.03
C ARG A 7 7.84 12.72 -1.54
N SER A 8 7.67 13.79 -2.29
CA SER A 8 7.61 13.70 -3.74
C SER A 8 9.00 13.62 -4.34
N ASP A 9 9.64 12.49 -4.18
CA ASP A 9 10.88 12.21 -4.89
C ASP A 9 10.55 11.80 -6.33
N ALA A 10 11.52 11.95 -7.22
CA ALA A 10 11.25 11.78 -8.64
C ALA A 10 10.91 10.33 -8.98
N MET A 11 11.86 9.44 -8.83
CA MET A 11 11.69 8.04 -9.25
C MET A 11 12.27 7.11 -8.21
N VAL A 12 11.60 5.99 -8.00
CA VAL A 12 12.09 4.95 -7.11
C VAL A 12 12.72 3.85 -7.96
N PRO A 13 13.98 3.49 -7.72
CA PRO A 13 14.63 2.43 -8.50
C PRO A 13 13.87 1.11 -8.40
N LYS A 14 13.99 0.29 -9.45
CA LYS A 14 13.39 -1.04 -9.44
C LYS A 14 13.99 -1.90 -8.34
N ASN A 15 13.23 -2.90 -7.90
CA ASN A 15 13.63 -3.85 -6.89
C ASN A 15 13.86 -3.23 -5.51
N LYS A 16 13.14 -2.15 -5.20
CA LYS A 16 13.09 -1.56 -3.87
C LYS A 16 11.71 -1.78 -3.26
N ILE A 17 11.70 -2.10 -1.98
CA ILE A 17 10.44 -2.11 -1.23
C ILE A 17 10.20 -0.70 -0.76
N ILE A 18 9.08 -0.11 -1.16
CA ILE A 18 8.74 1.23 -0.73
C ILE A 18 7.67 1.17 0.35
N ARG A 19 7.76 2.09 1.30
CA ARG A 19 6.82 2.22 2.40
C ARG A 19 6.22 3.61 2.38
N TYR A 20 4.89 3.66 2.34
CA TYR A 20 4.14 4.90 2.46
C TYR A 20 3.45 4.92 3.82
N GLU A 21 3.77 5.89 4.65
CA GLU A 21 3.17 6.05 5.97
C GLU A 21 2.02 7.03 5.95
N GLY A 22 1.05 6.81 6.82
CA GLY A 22 -0.07 7.73 6.94
C GLY A 22 -1.16 7.54 5.89
N PHE A 23 -1.22 6.37 5.27
CA PHE A 23 -2.34 6.03 4.41
C PHE A 23 -3.64 6.02 5.23
N ARG A 24 -4.71 6.52 4.64
CA ARG A 24 -6.00 6.58 5.30
C ARG A 24 -7.14 6.26 4.34
N SER A 25 -8.10 5.52 4.83
CA SER A 25 -9.42 5.36 4.20
C SER A 25 -10.49 5.48 5.29
N ILE A 26 -11.76 5.41 4.90
CA ILE A 26 -12.87 5.51 5.84
C ILE A 26 -13.52 4.14 5.98
N CYS A 27 -13.72 3.69 7.20
CA CYS A 27 -14.46 2.45 7.44
C CYS A 27 -15.91 2.63 7.00
N PRO A 28 -16.43 1.80 6.09
CA PRO A 28 -17.82 1.97 5.62
C PRO A 28 -18.88 1.66 6.68
N VAL A 29 -18.50 1.02 7.76
CA VAL A 29 -19.45 0.68 8.84
C VAL A 29 -19.48 1.76 9.91
N THR A 30 -18.32 2.20 10.39
CA THR A 30 -18.23 3.13 11.53
C THR A 30 -18.00 4.58 11.12
N SER A 31 -17.65 4.83 9.87
CA SER A 31 -17.24 6.15 9.35
C SER A 31 -15.98 6.70 10.01
N GLN A 32 -15.24 5.86 10.71
CA GLN A 32 -13.97 6.25 11.32
C GLN A 32 -12.81 5.98 10.36
N PRO A 33 -11.73 6.76 10.47
CA PRO A 33 -10.58 6.54 9.60
C PRO A 33 -9.83 5.25 9.96
N ASP A 34 -9.41 4.54 8.91
CA ASP A 34 -8.52 3.39 9.02
C ASP A 34 -7.15 3.82 8.52
N TRP A 35 -6.16 3.76 9.39
CA TRP A 35 -4.79 4.16 9.10
C TRP A 35 -3.92 2.96 8.80
N ALA A 36 -2.99 3.11 7.89
CA ALA A 36 -2.09 2.02 7.52
C ALA A 36 -0.75 2.53 7.02
N ASN A 37 0.22 1.64 7.04
CA ASN A 37 1.42 1.76 6.21
C ASN A 37 1.23 0.89 4.99
N ILE A 38 1.53 1.41 3.81
CA ILE A 38 1.40 0.70 2.55
C ILE A 38 2.79 0.34 2.05
N TYR A 39 2.98 -0.93 1.71
CA TYR A 39 4.23 -1.42 1.15
C TYR A 39 4.00 -1.83 -0.29
N ILE A 40 4.90 -1.40 -1.17
CA ILE A 40 4.82 -1.69 -2.60
C ILE A 40 6.17 -2.18 -3.06
N HIS A 41 6.16 -3.25 -3.84
CA HIS A 41 7.37 -3.81 -4.42
C HIS A 41 7.15 -4.17 -5.88
N SER A 42 8.11 -3.78 -6.72
CA SER A 42 8.20 -4.24 -8.10
C SER A 42 9.67 -4.51 -8.40
N SER A 43 9.99 -5.71 -8.86
CA SER A 43 11.37 -6.07 -9.15
C SER A 43 11.83 -5.58 -10.52
N SER A 44 10.91 -5.31 -11.43
CA SER A 44 11.25 -5.02 -12.83
C SER A 44 10.89 -3.60 -13.27
N ASN A 45 10.19 -2.82 -12.46
CA ASN A 45 9.73 -1.48 -12.84
C ASN A 45 10.33 -0.41 -11.95
N VAL A 46 10.69 0.71 -12.57
CA VAL A 46 10.96 1.96 -11.87
C VAL A 46 9.61 2.61 -11.57
N LEU A 47 9.43 3.13 -10.37
CA LEU A 47 8.15 3.65 -9.92
C LEU A 47 8.20 5.17 -9.79
N ASP A 48 7.14 5.82 -10.28
CA ASP A 48 6.99 7.28 -10.17
C ASP A 48 6.38 7.61 -8.81
N ALA A 49 7.20 8.13 -7.90
CA ALA A 49 6.79 8.43 -6.54
C ALA A 49 5.62 9.41 -6.48
N LYS A 50 5.65 10.46 -7.29
CA LYS A 50 4.58 11.47 -7.30
C LYS A 50 3.23 10.88 -7.63
N LYS A 51 3.19 10.05 -8.67
CA LYS A 51 1.94 9.43 -9.13
C LYS A 51 1.41 8.43 -8.09
N ILE A 52 2.32 7.69 -7.47
CA ILE A 52 1.92 6.72 -6.43
C ILE A 52 1.36 7.46 -5.21
N ILE A 53 2.03 8.52 -4.75
CA ILE A 53 1.54 9.31 -3.61
C ILE A 53 0.16 9.89 -3.93
N LYS A 54 -0.03 10.41 -5.13
CA LYS A 54 -1.33 10.95 -5.55
C LYS A 54 -2.42 9.87 -5.51
N LEU A 55 -2.11 8.69 -6.00
CA LEU A 55 -3.04 7.56 -5.95
C LEU A 55 -3.40 7.21 -4.50
N LEU A 56 -2.41 7.06 -3.64
CA LEU A 56 -2.66 6.67 -2.25
C LEU A 56 -3.45 7.73 -1.49
N LYS A 57 -3.18 9.00 -1.74
CA LYS A 57 -3.94 10.09 -1.12
C LYS A 57 -5.39 10.14 -1.58
N SER A 58 -5.69 9.61 -2.76
CA SER A 58 -7.07 9.61 -3.27
C SER A 58 -8.02 8.74 -2.46
N PHE A 59 -7.50 7.86 -1.60
CA PHE A 59 -8.31 7.00 -0.75
C PHE A 59 -8.77 7.67 0.53
N LYS A 60 -8.31 8.86 0.81
CA LYS A 60 -8.48 9.53 2.10
C LYS A 60 -9.93 9.64 2.55
N GLU A 61 -10.85 9.86 1.62
CA GLU A 61 -12.26 10.00 1.91
C GLU A 61 -13.10 8.84 1.36
N ARG A 62 -12.47 7.78 0.89
CA ARG A 62 -13.20 6.63 0.33
C ARG A 62 -13.62 5.67 1.44
N GLY A 63 -14.86 5.20 1.34
CA GLY A 63 -15.42 4.25 2.27
C GLY A 63 -15.19 2.81 1.84
N ASP A 64 -13.95 2.34 1.90
CA ASP A 64 -13.58 0.99 1.49
C ASP A 64 -13.08 0.19 2.69
N PHE A 65 -13.36 -1.12 2.68
CA PHE A 65 -12.75 -2.05 3.63
C PHE A 65 -11.27 -2.23 3.34
N HIS A 66 -10.51 -2.74 4.32
CA HIS A 66 -9.06 -2.88 4.21
C HIS A 66 -8.62 -3.63 2.96
N GLU A 67 -9.23 -4.78 2.72
CA GLU A 67 -8.88 -5.61 1.57
C GLU A 67 -9.24 -4.95 0.26
N ALA A 68 -10.38 -4.25 0.21
CA ALA A 68 -10.81 -3.54 -0.98
C ALA A 68 -9.85 -2.38 -1.30
N CYS A 69 -9.32 -1.70 -0.28
CA CYS A 69 -8.31 -0.66 -0.50
C CYS A 69 -7.07 -1.24 -1.19
N ILE A 70 -6.56 -2.35 -0.68
CA ILE A 70 -5.36 -2.97 -1.22
C ILE A 70 -5.61 -3.51 -2.62
N ASP A 71 -6.77 -4.12 -2.85
CA ASP A 71 -7.15 -4.57 -4.20
C ASP A 71 -7.20 -3.41 -5.19
N SER A 72 -7.79 -2.29 -4.79
CA SER A 72 -7.89 -1.11 -5.66
C SER A 72 -6.52 -0.51 -5.98
N ILE A 73 -5.64 -0.43 -4.98
CA ILE A 73 -4.28 0.06 -5.19
C ILE A 73 -3.53 -0.87 -6.15
N PHE A 74 -3.62 -2.17 -5.90
CA PHE A 74 -2.97 -3.17 -6.75
C PHE A 74 -3.46 -3.08 -8.19
N PHE A 75 -4.76 -2.99 -8.38
CA PHE A 75 -5.38 -2.91 -9.69
C PHE A 75 -4.95 -1.66 -10.45
N SER A 76 -4.98 -0.51 -9.80
CA SER A 76 -4.55 0.75 -10.41
C SER A 76 -3.09 0.71 -10.83
N LEU A 77 -2.22 0.19 -9.98
CA LEU A 77 -0.79 0.11 -10.31
C LEU A 77 -0.54 -0.85 -11.47
N ARG A 78 -1.27 -1.96 -11.53
CA ARG A 78 -1.11 -2.91 -12.63
C ARG A 78 -1.65 -2.37 -13.95
N HIS A 79 -2.82 -1.74 -13.94
CA HIS A 79 -3.49 -1.35 -15.16
C HIS A 79 -3.17 0.07 -15.59
N ASP A 80 -3.28 1.04 -14.69
CA ASP A 80 -3.08 2.43 -15.05
C ASP A 80 -1.61 2.79 -15.15
N PHE A 81 -0.78 2.17 -14.34
CA PHE A 81 0.67 2.43 -14.32
C PHE A 81 1.44 1.39 -15.12
N HIS A 82 0.79 0.37 -15.64
CA HIS A 82 1.40 -0.71 -16.45
C HIS A 82 2.52 -1.45 -15.73
N ILE A 83 2.34 -1.72 -14.44
CA ILE A 83 3.30 -2.47 -13.64
C ILE A 83 2.87 -3.93 -13.60
N ASN A 84 3.64 -4.81 -14.27
CA ASN A 84 3.28 -6.23 -14.38
C ASN A 84 3.68 -7.05 -13.14
N ASP A 85 4.83 -6.74 -12.60
CA ASP A 85 5.45 -7.46 -11.49
C ASP A 85 5.25 -6.64 -10.23
N LEU A 86 4.28 -7.01 -9.40
CA LEU A 86 3.83 -6.12 -8.34
C LEU A 86 3.37 -6.88 -7.11
N THR A 87 3.74 -6.39 -5.95
CA THR A 87 3.19 -6.82 -4.66
C THR A 87 2.81 -5.57 -3.86
N VAL A 88 1.61 -5.58 -3.30
CA VAL A 88 1.11 -4.50 -2.44
C VAL A 88 0.65 -5.11 -1.13
N CYS A 89 1.09 -4.54 -0.03
CA CYS A 89 0.69 -4.95 1.30
C CYS A 89 0.26 -3.73 2.11
N GLY A 90 -0.85 -3.85 2.82
CA GLY A 90 -1.27 -2.86 3.79
C GLY A 90 -1.11 -3.40 5.18
N ARG A 91 -0.49 -2.64 6.06
CA ARG A 91 -0.41 -2.97 7.49
C ARG A 91 -1.23 -1.94 8.25
N PHE A 92 -2.48 -2.34 8.53
CA PHE A 92 -3.44 -1.44 9.15
C PHE A 92 -3.28 -1.42 10.66
N LEU A 93 -3.60 -0.28 11.26
CA LEU A 93 -3.58 -0.15 12.71
C LEU A 93 -4.56 -1.14 13.33
N ARG A 94 -4.16 -1.70 14.46
CA ARG A 94 -4.97 -2.71 15.15
C ARG A 94 -6.30 -2.12 15.59
N ARG A 95 -7.34 -2.95 15.44
CA ARG A 95 -8.64 -2.71 16.04
C ARG A 95 -9.01 -3.91 16.87
N VAL A 96 -9.42 -3.68 18.12
CA VAL A 96 -9.82 -4.73 19.07
C VAL A 96 -8.75 -5.84 19.17
N GLY A 97 -7.48 -5.48 19.08
CA GLY A 97 -6.39 -6.44 19.20
C GLY A 97 -6.14 -7.31 17.99
N ILE A 98 -6.79 -7.04 16.86
CA ILE A 98 -6.63 -7.84 15.64
C ILE A 98 -5.78 -7.08 14.63
N ASP A 99 -4.74 -7.74 14.13
CA ASP A 99 -3.92 -7.21 13.04
C ASP A 99 -4.57 -7.56 11.69
N ILE A 100 -4.67 -6.57 10.80
CA ILE A 100 -5.21 -6.78 9.46
C ILE A 100 -4.16 -6.33 8.46
N ASN A 101 -3.60 -7.30 7.72
CA ASN A 101 -2.49 -7.06 6.82
C ASN A 101 -2.76 -7.68 5.45
N PRO A 102 -3.69 -7.13 4.66
CA PRO A 102 -4.00 -7.69 3.35
C PRO A 102 -2.85 -7.53 2.38
N ILE A 103 -2.64 -8.57 1.56
CA ILE A 103 -1.58 -8.62 0.56
C ILE A 103 -2.15 -9.02 -0.78
N ARG A 104 -1.73 -8.34 -1.84
CA ARG A 104 -1.99 -8.76 -3.22
C ARG A 104 -0.68 -8.78 -3.98
N SER A 105 -0.48 -9.85 -4.73
CA SER A 105 0.76 -10.03 -5.48
C SER A 105 0.49 -10.68 -6.83
N SER A 106 1.23 -10.24 -7.84
CA SER A 106 1.26 -10.89 -9.15
C SER A 106 2.13 -12.15 -9.13
N LYS A 107 2.88 -12.37 -8.06
CA LYS A 107 3.78 -13.51 -7.91
C LYS A 107 3.24 -14.49 -6.87
N LYS A 108 3.62 -15.76 -7.02
CA LYS A 108 3.28 -16.78 -6.02
C LYS A 108 4.06 -16.58 -4.72
N LYS A 109 5.29 -16.09 -4.81
CA LYS A 109 6.13 -15.84 -3.65
C LYS A 109 5.92 -14.43 -3.17
N ILE A 110 5.59 -14.29 -1.88
CA ILE A 110 5.34 -13.00 -1.26
C ILE A 110 6.60 -12.54 -0.54
N PHE A 111 6.97 -11.28 -0.73
CA PHE A 111 8.22 -10.70 -0.20
C PHE A 111 8.09 -10.14 1.21
N PHE A 112 6.88 -9.84 1.66
CA PHE A 112 6.69 -9.18 2.96
C PHE A 112 6.53 -10.21 4.07
N ASN A 113 7.18 -9.94 5.19
CA ASN A 113 7.07 -10.81 6.36
C ASN A 113 5.76 -10.58 7.11
N ASN A 114 5.34 -11.59 7.88
CA ASN A 114 4.17 -11.50 8.74
C ASN A 114 4.54 -10.89 10.09
N PHE A 115 5.18 -9.75 10.05
CA PHE A 115 5.47 -9.00 11.26
C PHE A 115 4.60 -7.76 11.33
N ARG A 116 4.42 -7.27 12.54
CA ARG A 116 3.63 -6.08 12.78
C ARG A 116 4.52 -4.85 12.71
N ASP A 117 4.03 -3.78 12.08
CA ASP A 117 4.72 -2.51 12.09
C ASP A 117 4.68 -1.89 13.48
N PHE A 118 5.62 -0.98 13.74
CA PHE A 118 5.73 -0.33 15.04
C PHE A 118 4.43 0.34 15.48
N ASN A 119 3.69 0.91 14.55
CA ASN A 119 2.48 1.67 14.85
C ASN A 119 1.18 0.88 14.67
N GLN A 120 1.28 -0.42 14.59
CA GLN A 120 0.07 -1.25 14.51
C GLN A 120 -0.49 -1.63 15.89
#